data_7403163774a8518ccc508b96f9af3af8
#
_entry.id   7403163774a8518ccc508b96f9af3af8
#
_cell.length_a   1.000
_cell.length_b   1.000
_cell.length_c   1.000
_cell.angle_alpha   90.00
_cell.angle_beta   90.00
_cell.angle_gamma   90.00
#
_symmetry.space_group_name_H-M   'P 1'
#
loop_
_entity.id
_entity.type
_entity.pdbx_description
1 polymer ?
#
loop_
_entity_poly.entity_id
_entity_poly.type
_entity_poly.pdbx_seq_one_letter_code
_entity_poly.pdbx_strand_id
1 'polypeptide(L)'
;RGDDVGIIEGVSTTTNAQQRTAGFKDAMAAANMKVVSVQSGDWEIDKGNAVASAMLNAYPNLKALLCGNDNMALGAVSAVRASGRAGKVAVIGYDNIAAVKPMLADGRVLATVDQFAAKQAVFGIDTALKAIHDHKKQSELASVVETPVELIVKK
;
A
#
# COMPACT_ATOMS: atom_id res chain seq x y z
N ARG A 1 -15.60 15.35 1.77
CA ARG A 1 -16.28 14.49 2.77
C ARG A 1 -17.33 13.64 2.06
N GLY A 2 -17.36 12.33 2.35
CA GLY A 2 -18.30 11.40 1.71
C GLY A 2 -17.85 10.88 0.33
N ASP A 3 -16.63 11.18 -0.09
CA ASP A 3 -16.09 10.70 -1.37
C ASP A 3 -15.89 9.18 -1.37
N ASP A 4 -16.18 8.55 -2.50
CA ASP A 4 -16.02 7.12 -2.71
C ASP A 4 -14.55 6.74 -2.91
N VAL A 5 -14.10 5.69 -2.20
CA VAL A 5 -12.73 5.18 -2.23
C VAL A 5 -12.74 3.67 -2.47
N GLY A 6 -11.84 3.19 -3.33
CA GLY A 6 -11.58 1.77 -3.53
C GLY A 6 -10.28 1.34 -2.84
N ILE A 7 -10.25 0.13 -2.30
CA ILE A 7 -9.03 -0.49 -1.76
C ILE A 7 -8.67 -1.69 -2.62
N ILE A 8 -7.43 -1.72 -3.09
CA ILE A 8 -6.84 -2.85 -3.80
C ILE A 8 -5.85 -3.51 -2.83
N GLU A 9 -6.31 -4.56 -2.16
CA GLU A 9 -5.51 -5.27 -1.18
C GLU A 9 -4.56 -6.28 -1.83
N GLY A 10 -3.55 -6.72 -1.08
CA GLY A 10 -2.68 -7.82 -1.50
C GLY A 10 -3.35 -9.18 -1.38
N VAL A 11 -2.54 -10.22 -1.23
CA VAL A 11 -3.05 -11.57 -0.94
C VAL A 11 -3.79 -11.55 0.38
N SER A 12 -5.11 -11.66 0.36
CA SER A 12 -6.02 -11.41 1.50
C SER A 12 -5.79 -12.32 2.72
N THR A 13 -5.11 -13.46 2.53
CA THR A 13 -4.77 -14.40 3.61
C THR A 13 -3.49 -14.03 4.36
N THR A 14 -2.74 -13.02 3.90
CA THR A 14 -1.47 -12.62 4.52
C THR A 14 -1.69 -11.53 5.58
N THR A 15 -0.98 -11.63 6.69
CA THR A 15 -1.08 -10.68 7.82
C THR A 15 -0.81 -9.24 7.40
N ASN A 16 0.20 -9.00 6.56
CA ASN A 16 0.54 -7.66 6.09
C ASN A 16 -0.56 -7.05 5.18
N ALA A 17 -1.22 -7.86 4.32
CA ALA A 17 -2.36 -7.39 3.55
C ALA A 17 -3.52 -6.98 4.45
N GLN A 18 -3.84 -7.82 5.43
CA GLN A 18 -4.92 -7.56 6.40
C GLN A 18 -4.65 -6.29 7.22
N GLN A 19 -3.43 -6.13 7.73
CA GLN A 19 -3.04 -4.95 8.51
C GLN A 19 -3.09 -3.65 7.68
N ARG A 20 -2.56 -3.66 6.43
CA ARG A 20 -2.62 -2.49 5.55
C ARG A 20 -4.07 -2.13 5.18
N THR A 21 -4.88 -3.14 4.86
CA THR A 21 -6.32 -2.96 4.55
C THR A 21 -7.09 -2.41 5.76
N ALA A 22 -6.82 -2.90 6.97
CA ALA A 22 -7.42 -2.38 8.20
C ALA A 22 -7.04 -0.90 8.41
N GLY A 23 -5.76 -0.56 8.31
CA GLY A 23 -5.28 0.82 8.43
C GLY A 23 -5.92 1.76 7.41
N PHE A 24 -6.10 1.33 6.15
CA PHE A 24 -6.83 2.11 5.16
C PHE A 24 -8.30 2.34 5.55
N LYS A 25 -8.99 1.30 6.01
CA LYS A 25 -10.40 1.42 6.44
C LYS A 25 -10.55 2.37 7.62
N ASP A 26 -9.67 2.26 8.62
CA ASP A 26 -9.68 3.11 9.81
C ASP A 26 -9.44 4.59 9.44
N ALA A 27 -8.44 4.85 8.58
CA ALA A 27 -8.15 6.20 8.10
C ALA A 27 -9.31 6.79 7.30
N MET A 28 -9.96 6.01 6.43
CA MET A 28 -11.10 6.46 5.63
C MET A 28 -12.31 6.73 6.51
N ALA A 29 -12.57 5.88 7.52
CA ALA A 29 -13.63 6.10 8.49
C ALA A 29 -13.40 7.40 9.28
N ALA A 30 -12.18 7.63 9.78
CA ALA A 30 -11.82 8.85 10.49
C ALA A 30 -11.96 10.12 9.62
N ALA A 31 -11.71 10.01 8.31
CA ALA A 31 -11.87 11.09 7.34
C ALA A 31 -13.31 11.28 6.83
N ASN A 32 -14.27 10.46 7.28
CA ASN A 32 -15.64 10.41 6.76
C ASN A 32 -15.68 10.17 5.23
N MET A 33 -14.79 9.32 4.72
CA MET A 33 -14.78 8.84 3.34
C MET A 33 -15.41 7.45 3.26
N LYS A 34 -16.02 7.13 2.12
CA LYS A 34 -16.77 5.89 1.94
C LYS A 34 -15.93 4.87 1.19
N VAL A 35 -15.55 3.77 1.85
CA VAL A 35 -14.96 2.62 1.17
C VAL A 35 -16.07 1.85 0.46
N VAL A 36 -16.11 1.92 -0.88
CA VAL A 36 -17.17 1.32 -1.71
C VAL A 36 -16.80 -0.06 -2.22
N SER A 37 -15.52 -0.40 -2.26
CA SER A 37 -15.04 -1.71 -2.71
C SER A 37 -13.68 -2.05 -2.10
N VAL A 38 -13.49 -3.33 -1.77
CA VAL A 38 -12.21 -3.92 -1.38
C VAL A 38 -12.02 -5.18 -2.19
N GLN A 39 -10.97 -5.27 -2.99
CA GLN A 39 -10.68 -6.44 -3.83
C GLN A 39 -9.19 -6.74 -3.86
N SER A 40 -8.82 -8.02 -3.97
CA SER A 40 -7.42 -8.42 -4.05
C SER A 40 -6.84 -8.21 -5.44
N GLY A 41 -5.68 -7.56 -5.49
CA GLY A 41 -4.79 -7.48 -6.65
C GLY A 41 -3.55 -8.37 -6.50
N ASP A 42 -3.50 -9.21 -5.44
CA ASP A 42 -2.51 -10.26 -5.18
C ASP A 42 -1.05 -9.78 -5.28
N TRP A 43 -0.78 -8.51 -4.99
CA TRP A 43 0.51 -7.83 -5.09
C TRP A 43 1.03 -7.64 -6.53
N GLU A 44 0.22 -7.94 -7.56
CA GLU A 44 0.60 -7.97 -8.96
C GLU A 44 0.13 -6.73 -9.73
N ILE A 45 0.95 -6.27 -10.69
CA ILE A 45 0.63 -5.11 -11.55
C ILE A 45 -0.62 -5.36 -12.38
N ASP A 46 -0.68 -6.51 -13.05
CA ASP A 46 -1.78 -6.82 -13.98
C ASP A 46 -3.10 -7.03 -13.27
N LYS A 47 -3.08 -7.70 -12.12
CA LYS A 47 -4.28 -7.86 -11.27
C LYS A 47 -4.70 -6.52 -10.66
N GLY A 48 -3.76 -5.70 -10.22
CA GLY A 48 -4.03 -4.34 -9.77
C GLY A 48 -4.71 -3.50 -10.86
N ASN A 49 -4.25 -3.61 -12.12
CA ASN A 49 -4.90 -2.95 -13.26
C ASN A 49 -6.32 -3.46 -13.49
N ALA A 50 -6.52 -4.78 -13.52
CA ALA A 50 -7.83 -5.38 -13.75
C ALA A 50 -8.84 -4.99 -12.67
N VAL A 51 -8.44 -5.05 -11.39
CA VAL A 51 -9.27 -4.66 -10.25
C VAL A 51 -9.59 -3.17 -10.29
N ALA A 52 -8.58 -2.31 -10.53
CA ALA A 52 -8.79 -0.87 -10.67
C ALA A 52 -9.77 -0.53 -11.79
N SER A 53 -9.64 -1.20 -12.95
CA SER A 53 -10.53 -1.01 -14.10
C SER A 53 -11.97 -1.39 -13.74
N ALA A 54 -12.17 -2.52 -13.07
CA ALA A 54 -13.49 -2.97 -12.60
C ALA A 54 -14.11 -1.96 -11.61
N MET A 55 -13.33 -1.47 -10.63
CA MET A 55 -13.80 -0.45 -9.68
C MET A 55 -14.16 0.87 -10.35
N LEU A 56 -13.33 1.35 -11.29
CA LEU A 56 -13.57 2.59 -12.03
C LEU A 56 -14.86 2.52 -12.86
N ASN A 57 -15.18 1.35 -13.43
CA ASN A 57 -16.41 1.12 -14.18
C ASN A 57 -17.64 1.03 -13.25
N ALA A 58 -17.51 0.32 -12.12
CA ALA A 58 -18.63 0.10 -11.20
C ALA A 58 -18.96 1.37 -10.38
N TYR A 59 -17.98 2.23 -10.12
CA TYR A 59 -18.11 3.41 -9.26
C TYR A 59 -17.70 4.70 -10.00
N PRO A 60 -18.61 5.34 -10.75
CA PRO A 60 -18.30 6.54 -11.53
C PRO A 60 -17.78 7.72 -10.69
N ASN A 61 -18.18 7.77 -9.42
CA ASN A 61 -17.80 8.83 -8.49
C ASN A 61 -16.54 8.54 -7.68
N LEU A 62 -15.84 7.41 -7.95
CA LEU A 62 -14.62 7.04 -7.24
C LEU A 62 -13.57 8.15 -7.31
N LYS A 63 -13.03 8.54 -6.16
CA LYS A 63 -12.04 9.63 -6.03
C LYS A 63 -10.64 9.16 -5.70
N ALA A 64 -10.50 7.96 -5.11
CA ALA A 64 -9.20 7.41 -4.78
C ALA A 64 -9.16 5.90 -4.88
N LEU A 65 -7.97 5.37 -5.18
CA LEU A 65 -7.59 3.96 -5.12
C LEU A 65 -6.43 3.83 -4.14
N LEU A 66 -6.65 3.10 -3.05
CA LEU A 66 -5.66 2.80 -2.03
C LEU A 66 -5.11 1.41 -2.31
N CYS A 67 -3.87 1.34 -2.79
CA CYS A 67 -3.23 0.08 -3.17
C CYS A 67 -2.32 -0.42 -2.05
N GLY A 68 -2.45 -1.68 -1.69
CA GLY A 68 -1.65 -2.31 -0.64
C GLY A 68 -0.15 -2.38 -0.95
N ASN A 69 0.25 -2.24 -2.22
CA ASN A 69 1.65 -2.04 -2.63
C ASN A 69 1.78 -1.19 -3.90
N ASP A 70 3.00 -0.79 -4.24
CA ASP A 70 3.30 0.03 -5.41
C ASP A 70 3.13 -0.72 -6.73
N ASN A 71 3.34 -2.03 -6.80
CA ASN A 71 3.07 -2.79 -8.01
C ASN A 71 1.60 -2.67 -8.42
N MET A 72 0.67 -2.87 -7.48
CA MET A 72 -0.75 -2.66 -7.73
C MET A 72 -1.06 -1.19 -8.05
N ALA A 73 -0.36 -0.23 -7.43
CA ALA A 73 -0.50 1.19 -7.75
C ALA A 73 -0.07 1.51 -9.20
N LEU A 74 1.00 0.90 -9.72
CA LEU A 74 1.39 1.00 -11.14
C LEU A 74 0.26 0.53 -12.06
N GLY A 75 -0.35 -0.60 -11.72
CA GLY A 75 -1.52 -1.15 -12.43
C GLY A 75 -2.72 -0.19 -12.38
N ALA A 76 -3.01 0.34 -11.18
CA ALA A 76 -4.11 1.29 -10.97
C ALA A 76 -3.91 2.60 -11.75
N VAL A 77 -2.69 3.16 -11.80
CA VAL A 77 -2.36 4.34 -12.62
C VAL A 77 -2.66 4.09 -14.10
N SER A 78 -2.31 2.90 -14.61
CA SER A 78 -2.62 2.53 -15.99
C SER A 78 -4.12 2.46 -16.24
N ALA A 79 -4.91 1.88 -15.34
CA ALA A 79 -6.36 1.81 -15.41
C ALA A 79 -7.01 3.21 -15.36
N VAL A 80 -6.57 4.08 -14.44
CA VAL A 80 -7.04 5.46 -14.30
C VAL A 80 -6.79 6.26 -15.59
N ARG A 81 -5.62 6.08 -16.22
CA ARG A 81 -5.32 6.70 -17.51
C ARG A 81 -6.23 6.17 -18.62
N ALA A 82 -6.38 4.85 -18.72
CA ALA A 82 -7.20 4.22 -19.76
C ALA A 82 -8.69 4.60 -19.66
N SER A 83 -9.19 4.84 -18.45
CA SER A 83 -10.57 5.31 -18.21
C SER A 83 -10.80 6.81 -18.47
N GLY A 84 -9.77 7.56 -18.88
CA GLY A 84 -9.85 9.02 -19.06
C GLY A 84 -10.01 9.81 -17.76
N ARG A 85 -9.69 9.21 -16.60
CA ARG A 85 -9.86 9.83 -15.27
C ARG A 85 -8.54 10.29 -14.64
N ALA A 86 -7.48 10.41 -15.44
CA ALA A 86 -6.20 10.96 -14.99
C ALA A 86 -6.40 12.35 -14.35
N GLY A 87 -5.79 12.58 -13.20
CA GLY A 87 -5.94 13.80 -12.40
C GLY A 87 -7.28 13.93 -11.64
N LYS A 88 -8.22 12.98 -11.82
CA LYS A 88 -9.52 12.98 -11.15
C LYS A 88 -9.64 11.90 -10.08
N VAL A 89 -8.82 10.87 -10.16
CA VAL A 89 -8.75 9.75 -9.20
C VAL A 89 -7.34 9.69 -8.66
N ALA A 90 -7.20 9.86 -7.36
CA ALA A 90 -5.91 9.73 -6.67
C ALA A 90 -5.51 8.25 -6.57
N VAL A 91 -4.22 7.95 -6.73
CA VAL A 91 -3.68 6.62 -6.51
C VAL A 91 -2.64 6.71 -5.40
N ILE A 92 -2.72 5.80 -4.44
CA ILE A 92 -1.80 5.70 -3.31
C ILE A 92 -1.22 4.29 -3.30
N GLY A 93 0.09 4.19 -3.05
CA GLY A 93 0.84 2.93 -3.00
C GLY A 93 1.46 2.66 -1.63
N TYR A 94 2.33 1.67 -1.59
CA TYR A 94 3.13 1.25 -0.44
C TYR A 94 4.39 0.55 -0.94
N ASP A 95 5.53 0.75 -0.32
CA ASP A 95 6.87 0.19 -0.50
C ASP A 95 7.92 1.18 -1.05
N ASN A 96 7.53 2.31 -1.64
CA ASN A 96 8.44 3.31 -2.21
C ASN A 96 9.44 2.71 -3.22
N ILE A 97 8.96 1.85 -4.12
CA ILE A 97 9.82 1.24 -5.14
C ILE A 97 10.33 2.27 -6.15
N ALA A 98 11.44 1.95 -6.81
CA ALA A 98 12.06 2.87 -7.79
C ALA A 98 11.09 3.27 -8.92
N ALA A 99 10.23 2.36 -9.37
CA ALA A 99 9.29 2.61 -10.46
C ALA A 99 8.18 3.63 -10.12
N VAL A 100 7.83 3.82 -8.83
CA VAL A 100 6.80 4.77 -8.43
C VAL A 100 7.32 6.20 -8.29
N LYS A 101 8.63 6.40 -8.12
CA LYS A 101 9.23 7.72 -7.91
C LYS A 101 8.94 8.76 -9.01
N PRO A 102 9.04 8.43 -10.31
CA PRO A 102 8.63 9.36 -11.37
C PRO A 102 7.13 9.70 -11.30
N MET A 103 6.29 8.75 -10.87
CA MET A 103 4.84 8.95 -10.77
C MET A 103 4.44 9.82 -9.58
N LEU A 104 5.23 9.80 -8.49
CA LEU A 104 5.11 10.77 -7.40
C LEU A 104 5.48 12.18 -7.88
N ALA A 105 6.59 12.30 -8.62
CA ALA A 105 7.08 13.59 -9.12
C ALA A 105 6.08 14.28 -10.05
N ASP A 106 5.40 13.53 -10.93
CA ASP A 106 4.42 14.06 -11.87
C ASP A 106 2.96 14.03 -11.36
N GLY A 107 2.72 13.49 -10.18
CA GLY A 107 1.41 13.48 -9.51
C GLY A 107 0.46 12.36 -9.95
N ARG A 108 0.92 11.36 -10.73
CA ARG A 108 0.11 10.18 -11.06
C ARG A 108 -0.09 9.26 -9.85
N VAL A 109 0.86 9.24 -8.93
CA VAL A 109 0.73 8.66 -7.60
C VAL A 109 0.81 9.80 -6.58
N LEU A 110 -0.15 9.87 -5.68
CA LEU A 110 -0.24 10.94 -4.69
C LEU A 110 0.74 10.73 -3.55
N ALA A 111 0.86 9.49 -3.08
CA ALA A 111 1.71 9.10 -1.97
C ALA A 111 2.06 7.61 -2.04
N THR A 112 3.17 7.24 -1.41
CA THR A 112 3.52 5.86 -1.06
C THR A 112 4.10 5.84 0.35
N VAL A 113 4.17 4.66 0.97
CA VAL A 113 4.77 4.49 2.30
C VAL A 113 6.08 3.74 2.14
N ASP A 114 7.18 4.29 2.64
CA ASP A 114 8.45 3.58 2.74
C ASP A 114 8.50 2.81 4.06
N GLN A 115 8.63 1.51 3.99
CA GLN A 115 8.82 0.62 5.14
C GLN A 115 10.30 0.35 5.44
N PHE A 116 11.23 0.96 4.69
CA PHE A 116 12.67 0.76 4.82
C PHE A 116 13.07 -0.72 4.78
N ALA A 117 12.62 -1.47 3.77
CA ALA A 117 12.77 -2.93 3.69
C ALA A 117 14.24 -3.39 3.88
N ALA A 118 15.22 -2.64 3.34
CA ALA A 118 16.63 -2.94 3.56
C ALA A 118 17.03 -2.82 5.05
N LYS A 119 16.52 -1.82 5.77
CA LYS A 119 16.77 -1.65 7.20
C LYS A 119 16.11 -2.77 8.00
N GLN A 120 14.90 -3.21 7.64
CA GLN A 120 14.24 -4.33 8.31
C GLN A 120 15.07 -5.61 8.22
N ALA A 121 15.66 -5.89 7.05
CA ALA A 121 16.56 -7.03 6.87
C ALA A 121 17.81 -6.92 7.78
N VAL A 122 18.43 -5.74 7.84
CA VAL A 122 19.58 -5.48 8.73
C VAL A 122 19.18 -5.67 10.19
N PHE A 123 18.07 -5.09 10.63
CA PHE A 123 17.58 -5.25 12.00
C PHE A 123 17.34 -6.72 12.37
N GLY A 124 16.77 -7.50 11.46
CA GLY A 124 16.57 -8.93 11.69
C GLY A 124 17.88 -9.68 11.89
N ILE A 125 18.87 -9.43 11.03
CA ILE A 125 20.20 -10.04 11.11
C ILE A 125 20.91 -9.61 12.40
N ASP A 126 20.95 -8.32 12.72
CA ASP A 126 21.61 -7.80 13.93
C ASP A 126 20.97 -8.36 15.20
N THR A 127 19.64 -8.46 15.23
CA THR A 127 18.91 -9.07 16.36
C THR A 127 19.29 -10.54 16.53
N ALA A 128 19.36 -11.29 15.44
CA ALA A 128 19.75 -12.70 15.47
C ALA A 128 21.20 -12.88 15.93
N LEU A 129 22.14 -12.11 15.37
CA LEU A 129 23.55 -12.16 15.76
C LEU A 129 23.75 -11.79 17.24
N LYS A 130 23.06 -10.75 17.70
CA LYS A 130 23.10 -10.36 19.12
C LYS A 130 22.53 -11.45 20.04
N ALA A 131 21.43 -12.07 19.67
CA ALA A 131 20.85 -13.16 20.43
C ALA A 131 21.80 -14.35 20.54
N ILE A 132 22.48 -14.72 19.46
CA ILE A 132 23.50 -15.78 19.44
C ILE A 132 24.69 -15.42 20.33
N HIS A 133 25.21 -14.19 20.18
CA HIS A 133 26.34 -13.71 20.99
C HIS A 133 26.01 -13.71 22.49
N ASP A 134 24.82 -13.24 22.85
CA ASP A 134 24.36 -13.14 24.24
C ASP A 134 23.80 -14.47 24.79
N HIS A 135 23.89 -15.57 24.02
CA HIS A 135 23.35 -16.91 24.37
C HIS A 135 21.86 -16.90 24.77
N LYS A 136 21.07 -16.01 24.22
CA LYS A 136 19.63 -15.88 24.50
C LYS A 136 18.83 -17.03 23.89
N LYS A 137 17.84 -17.53 24.62
CA LYS A 137 16.86 -18.47 24.08
C LYS A 137 15.80 -17.73 23.30
N GLN A 138 15.16 -18.40 22.36
CA GLN A 138 14.06 -17.82 21.58
C GLN A 138 12.94 -17.23 22.45
N SER A 139 12.63 -17.88 23.59
CA SER A 139 11.61 -17.42 24.54
C SER A 139 11.97 -16.11 25.27
N GLU A 140 13.23 -15.67 25.20
CA GLU A 140 13.71 -14.42 25.81
C GLU A 140 13.76 -13.26 24.81
N LEU A 141 13.38 -13.52 23.54
CA LEU A 141 13.32 -12.51 22.48
C LEU A 141 11.89 -11.94 22.39
N ALA A 142 11.79 -10.66 22.01
CA ALA A 142 10.50 -10.08 21.69
C ALA A 142 9.88 -10.82 20.50
N SER A 143 8.59 -11.16 20.60
CA SER A 143 7.86 -11.85 19.53
C SER A 143 7.65 -10.96 18.31
N VAL A 144 7.63 -9.64 18.49
CA VAL A 144 7.50 -8.63 17.45
C VAL A 144 8.44 -7.47 17.75
N VAL A 145 9.14 -7.00 16.73
CA VAL A 145 9.91 -5.76 16.77
C VAL A 145 9.31 -4.81 15.73
N GLU A 146 8.75 -3.71 16.19
CA GLU A 146 8.20 -2.69 15.33
C GLU A 146 9.32 -1.90 14.65
N THR A 147 9.19 -1.64 13.35
CA THR A 147 10.11 -0.83 12.57
C THR A 147 9.40 0.42 12.04
N PRO A 148 10.10 1.56 11.92
CA PRO A 148 9.48 2.81 11.46
C PRO A 148 9.04 2.69 10.00
N VAL A 149 8.02 3.47 9.65
CA VAL A 149 7.58 3.72 8.28
C VAL A 149 7.53 5.23 8.02
N GLU A 150 7.64 5.64 6.77
CA GLU A 150 7.59 7.05 6.37
C GLU A 150 6.61 7.24 5.21
N LEU A 151 5.75 8.25 5.31
CA LEU A 151 4.89 8.66 4.20
C LEU A 151 5.70 9.51 3.21
N ILE A 152 5.78 9.04 1.98
CA ILE A 152 6.47 9.74 0.88
C ILE A 152 5.42 10.36 -0.03
N VAL A 153 5.50 11.68 -0.19
CA VAL A 153 4.67 12.49 -1.07
C VAL A 153 5.54 13.27 -2.06
N LYS A 154 4.92 13.89 -3.06
CA LYS A 154 5.61 14.83 -3.93
C LYS A 154 6.26 15.94 -3.09
N LYS A 155 7.55 16.18 -3.33
CA LYS A 155 8.29 17.34 -2.79
C LYS A 155 8.08 18.55 -3.68
#